data_b9ff682b6d746da36c37127af07f2511
#
_entry.id   b9ff682b6d746da36c37127af07f2511
#
_cell.length_a   1.000
_cell.length_b   1.000
_cell.length_c   1.000
_cell.angle_alpha   90.00
_cell.angle_beta   90.00
_cell.angle_gamma   90.00
#
_symmetry.space_group_name_H-M   'P 1'
#
loop_
_entity.id
_entity.type
_entity.pdbx_description
1 polymer ?
#
loop_
_entity_poly.entity_id
_entity_poly.type
_entity_poly.pdbx_seq_one_letter_code
_entity_poly.pdbx_strand_id
1 'polypeptide(L)'
;LVLEGKMGSVNNATYSDNAQGVYTWVNPNPNYAIAKDYKCFVGGAMPGFWDYYKEGEGGTGYQTYNAENGALFQRQLDAARQAGLKYLQISTWNDYGEGTTIEPTLEYGYKYLLMLQKFTGVSYQQADLELIYRWYQARVAQPNNAKVKEAYNALVQLKTGEAKALLDAVNGKN
;
A
#
# COMPACT_ATOMS: atom_id res chain seq x y z
N LEU A 1 7.22 17.38 14.41
CA LEU A 1 7.66 17.50 13.01
C LEU A 1 8.43 16.25 12.60
N VAL A 2 8.07 15.63 11.51
CA VAL A 2 8.76 14.49 10.91
C VAL A 2 9.23 14.92 9.53
N LEU A 3 10.52 14.77 9.23
CA LEU A 3 11.14 15.22 8.00
C LEU A 3 11.56 14.02 7.13
N GLU A 4 11.51 14.18 5.83
CA GLU A 4 12.06 13.18 4.91
C GLU A 4 13.59 13.07 5.13
N GLY A 5 14.04 11.86 5.45
CA GLY A 5 15.46 11.54 5.58
C GLY A 5 16.01 11.08 4.23
N LYS A 6 16.79 11.91 3.58
CA LYS A 6 17.59 11.45 2.43
C LYS A 6 18.61 10.42 2.92
N MET A 7 18.60 9.24 2.31
CA MET A 7 19.56 8.20 2.64
C MET A 7 20.99 8.72 2.49
N GLY A 8 21.78 8.61 3.56
CA GLY A 8 23.16 9.10 3.64
C GLY A 8 23.32 10.48 4.28
N SER A 9 22.26 11.26 4.44
CA SER A 9 22.33 12.57 5.14
C SER A 9 21.67 12.57 6.52
N VAL A 10 21.15 11.44 6.95
CA VAL A 10 20.40 11.31 8.21
C VAL A 10 21.31 11.42 9.46
N ASN A 11 22.60 11.30 9.28
CA ASN A 11 23.60 11.58 10.33
C ASN A 11 23.95 13.06 10.45
N ASN A 12 23.22 13.94 9.77
CA ASN A 12 23.45 15.37 9.95
C ASN A 12 22.71 15.82 11.22
N ALA A 13 23.46 16.14 12.26
CA ALA A 13 22.96 16.62 13.55
C ALA A 13 21.93 17.75 13.43
N THR A 14 22.01 18.53 12.36
CA THR A 14 21.10 19.63 12.05
C THR A 14 19.63 19.17 11.88
N TYR A 15 19.38 17.96 11.41
CA TYR A 15 18.01 17.45 11.25
C TYR A 15 17.46 16.87 12.56
N SER A 16 18.30 16.26 13.40
CA SER A 16 17.90 15.70 14.68
C SER A 16 17.50 16.77 15.70
N ASP A 17 18.08 17.96 15.63
CA ASP A 17 17.83 19.05 16.57
C ASP A 17 16.51 19.77 16.31
N ASN A 18 16.01 19.75 15.07
CA ASN A 18 14.83 20.50 14.65
C ASN A 18 13.60 19.63 14.36
N ALA A 19 13.73 18.31 14.40
CA ALA A 19 12.63 17.38 14.13
C ALA A 19 12.53 16.28 15.20
N GLN A 20 11.31 15.88 15.52
CA GLN A 20 11.05 14.75 16.41
C GLN A 20 11.28 13.40 15.72
N GLY A 21 11.41 13.39 14.43
CA GLY A 21 11.61 12.17 13.68
C GLY A 21 11.86 12.39 12.20
N VAL A 22 12.07 11.27 11.53
CA VAL A 22 12.29 11.20 10.08
C VAL A 22 11.45 10.11 9.46
N TYR A 23 11.15 10.25 8.16
CA TYR A 23 10.58 9.18 7.35
C TYR A 23 11.45 8.91 6.12
N THR A 24 11.39 7.70 5.60
CA THR A 24 12.00 7.33 4.32
C THR A 24 10.92 7.27 3.25
N TRP A 25 11.23 7.77 2.06
CA TRP A 25 10.33 7.72 0.91
C TRP A 25 10.76 6.58 -0.04
N VAL A 26 10.78 6.83 -1.33
CA VAL A 26 11.16 5.85 -2.35
C VAL A 26 12.63 5.47 -2.24
N ASN A 27 12.90 4.25 -1.75
CA ASN A 27 14.24 3.74 -1.54
C ASN A 27 14.26 2.20 -1.67
N PRO A 28 15.01 1.65 -2.62
CA PRO A 28 15.06 0.21 -2.83
C PRO A 28 15.78 -0.55 -1.70
N ASN A 29 16.68 0.13 -0.97
CA ASN A 29 17.52 -0.48 0.07
C ASN A 29 17.50 0.38 1.36
N PRO A 30 16.37 0.45 2.05
CA PRO A 30 16.24 1.28 3.24
C PRO A 30 17.11 0.72 4.38
N ASN A 31 17.84 1.62 5.07
CA ASN A 31 18.57 1.26 6.28
C ASN A 31 17.70 1.51 7.52
N TYR A 32 16.93 0.54 7.93
CA TYR A 32 16.06 0.66 9.11
C TYR A 32 16.81 0.56 10.45
N ALA A 33 18.09 0.18 10.45
CA ALA A 33 18.89 0.10 11.69
C ALA A 33 19.05 1.45 12.38
N ILE A 34 18.92 2.56 11.63
CA ILE A 34 18.96 3.91 12.17
C ILE A 34 17.70 4.31 12.97
N ALA A 35 16.63 3.52 12.90
CA ALA A 35 15.37 3.84 13.58
C ALA A 35 15.54 4.07 15.08
N LYS A 36 16.49 3.37 15.70
CA LYS A 36 16.83 3.52 17.13
C LYS A 36 17.37 4.89 17.51
N ASP A 37 17.90 5.65 16.56
CA ASP A 37 18.55 6.94 16.77
C ASP A 37 17.53 8.09 16.76
N TYR A 38 16.26 7.80 16.47
CA TYR A 38 15.19 8.78 16.36
C TYR A 38 14.03 8.49 17.33
N LYS A 39 13.42 9.54 17.88
CA LYS A 39 12.20 9.43 18.70
C LYS A 39 11.02 8.91 17.89
N CYS A 40 10.97 9.29 16.61
CA CYS A 40 9.99 8.80 15.65
C CYS A 40 10.70 8.48 14.34
N PHE A 41 10.55 7.25 13.89
CA PHE A 41 11.04 6.81 12.59
C PHE A 41 9.91 6.12 11.84
N VAL A 42 9.62 6.59 10.63
CA VAL A 42 8.66 5.98 9.71
C VAL A 42 9.44 5.36 8.57
N GLY A 43 9.53 4.04 8.52
CA GLY A 43 10.12 3.33 7.40
C GLY A 43 9.27 3.49 6.14
N GLY A 44 9.87 3.39 4.97
CA GLY A 44 9.17 3.38 3.68
C GLY A 44 9.41 2.06 2.96
N ALA A 45 8.35 1.48 2.41
CA ALA A 45 8.44 0.34 1.50
C ALA A 45 7.64 0.62 0.23
N MET A 46 8.10 0.05 -0.90
CA MET A 46 7.48 0.25 -2.21
C MET A 46 7.49 -1.04 -3.02
N PRO A 47 6.49 -1.27 -3.89
CA PRO A 47 6.44 -2.45 -4.74
C PRO A 47 7.52 -2.46 -5.83
N GLY A 48 7.89 -1.30 -6.30
CA GLY A 48 8.83 -0.98 -7.35
C GLY A 48 8.75 0.50 -7.65
N PHE A 49 9.51 0.97 -8.62
CA PHE A 49 9.46 2.35 -9.09
C PHE A 49 9.78 2.39 -10.57
N TRP A 50 8.84 2.89 -11.35
CA TRP A 50 9.00 3.19 -12.75
C TRP A 50 8.39 4.54 -13.04
N ASP A 51 9.25 5.51 -13.24
CA ASP A 51 8.87 6.88 -13.51
C ASP A 51 8.42 7.03 -14.98
N TYR A 52 7.17 7.42 -15.14
CA TYR A 52 6.57 7.69 -16.46
C TYR A 52 6.61 9.18 -16.84
N TYR A 53 7.28 10.03 -16.04
CA TYR A 53 7.32 11.47 -16.32
C TYR A 53 8.02 11.79 -17.63
N LYS A 54 9.04 11.01 -18.01
CA LYS A 54 9.74 11.19 -19.29
C LYS A 54 8.83 10.87 -20.46
N GLU A 55 8.12 9.76 -20.42
CA GLU A 55 7.17 9.33 -21.44
C GLU A 55 5.95 10.28 -21.53
N GLY A 56 5.55 10.85 -20.38
CA GLY A 56 4.49 11.83 -20.26
C GLY A 56 4.91 13.28 -20.51
N GLU A 57 6.14 13.51 -21.00
CA GLU A 57 6.71 14.86 -21.24
C GLU A 57 6.77 15.76 -19.99
N GLY A 58 6.72 15.15 -18.80
CA GLY A 58 6.69 15.83 -17.51
C GLY A 58 8.07 16.08 -16.88
N GLY A 59 9.17 15.60 -17.49
CA GLY A 59 10.49 15.75 -16.92
C GLY A 59 11.56 14.85 -17.54
N THR A 60 12.72 14.79 -16.90
CA THR A 60 13.87 13.98 -17.37
C THR A 60 13.82 12.52 -16.99
N GLY A 61 12.92 12.16 -16.08
CA GLY A 61 12.80 10.83 -15.50
C GLY A 61 13.80 10.60 -14.33
N TYR A 62 13.46 9.62 -13.51
CA TYR A 62 14.26 9.15 -12.38
C TYR A 62 14.77 7.73 -12.61
N GLN A 63 15.62 7.25 -11.71
CA GLN A 63 16.11 5.88 -11.75
C GLN A 63 14.98 4.87 -11.49
N THR A 64 14.88 3.86 -12.34
CA THR A 64 13.95 2.73 -12.16
C THR A 64 14.42 1.76 -11.08
N TYR A 65 13.49 1.26 -10.30
CA TYR A 65 13.70 0.17 -9.35
C TYR A 65 12.77 -0.99 -9.67
N ASN A 66 13.33 -2.07 -10.17
CA ASN A 66 12.57 -3.24 -10.60
C ASN A 66 11.83 -3.87 -9.43
N ALA A 67 10.54 -4.16 -9.61
CA ALA A 67 9.71 -4.82 -8.63
C ALA A 67 10.11 -6.28 -8.34
N GLU A 68 10.89 -6.91 -9.25
CA GLU A 68 11.35 -8.30 -9.14
C GLU A 68 10.20 -9.26 -8.82
N ASN A 69 9.09 -9.06 -9.51
CA ASN A 69 7.86 -9.83 -9.28
C ASN A 69 7.34 -9.80 -7.81
N GLY A 70 7.62 -8.72 -7.07
CA GLY A 70 7.25 -8.52 -5.67
C GLY A 70 8.38 -8.82 -4.66
N ALA A 71 9.52 -9.35 -5.11
CA ALA A 71 10.62 -9.67 -4.19
C ALA A 71 11.24 -8.42 -3.55
N LEU A 72 11.29 -7.30 -4.27
CA LEU A 72 11.73 -6.02 -3.70
C LEU A 72 10.85 -5.62 -2.50
N PHE A 73 9.53 -5.63 -2.69
CA PHE A 73 8.59 -5.28 -1.64
C PHE A 73 8.69 -6.23 -0.44
N GLN A 74 8.77 -7.55 -0.70
CA GLN A 74 8.91 -8.55 0.36
C GLN A 74 10.16 -8.32 1.20
N ARG A 75 11.32 -8.06 0.57
CA ARG A 75 12.56 -7.78 1.32
C ARG A 75 12.43 -6.57 2.23
N GLN A 76 11.76 -5.52 1.79
CA GLN A 76 11.55 -4.32 2.59
C GLN A 76 10.60 -4.56 3.76
N LEU A 77 9.52 -5.32 3.55
CA LEU A 77 8.61 -5.72 4.61
C LEU A 77 9.32 -6.59 5.66
N ASP A 78 10.13 -7.54 5.22
CA ASP A 78 10.90 -8.43 6.11
C ASP A 78 11.95 -7.64 6.90
N ALA A 79 12.65 -6.72 6.25
CA ALA A 79 13.62 -5.83 6.92
C ALA A 79 12.94 -4.91 7.95
N ALA A 80 11.75 -4.37 7.65
CA ALA A 80 10.98 -3.55 8.56
C ALA A 80 10.56 -4.35 9.82
N ARG A 81 10.11 -5.59 9.63
CA ARG A 81 9.76 -6.50 10.72
C ARG A 81 10.98 -6.85 11.57
N GLN A 82 12.10 -7.18 10.92
CA GLN A 82 13.36 -7.53 11.62
C GLN A 82 13.90 -6.36 12.43
N ALA A 83 13.75 -5.13 11.93
CA ALA A 83 14.13 -3.90 12.63
C ALA A 83 13.15 -3.51 13.75
N GLY A 84 12.01 -4.17 13.86
CA GLY A 84 10.98 -3.87 14.87
C GLY A 84 10.36 -2.49 14.68
N LEU A 85 10.20 -2.03 13.44
CA LEU A 85 9.63 -0.71 13.16
C LEU A 85 8.21 -0.59 13.70
N LYS A 86 7.92 0.55 14.39
CA LYS A 86 6.57 0.87 14.84
C LYS A 86 5.69 1.42 13.72
N TYR A 87 6.30 2.11 12.77
CA TYR A 87 5.61 2.79 11.68
C TYR A 87 6.28 2.45 10.35
N LEU A 88 5.48 2.00 9.42
CA LEU A 88 5.88 1.74 8.05
C LEU A 88 4.86 2.38 7.12
N GLN A 89 5.30 3.28 6.24
CA GLN A 89 4.48 3.79 5.15
C GLN A 89 4.73 2.99 3.88
N ILE A 90 3.72 2.92 3.06
CA ILE A 90 3.80 2.29 1.75
C ILE A 90 3.71 3.36 0.68
N SER A 91 4.71 3.43 -0.15
CA SER A 91 4.75 4.31 -1.32
C SER A 91 4.42 3.45 -2.54
N THR A 92 3.21 3.52 -3.08
CA THR A 92 2.01 4.29 -2.76
C THR A 92 0.75 3.44 -2.92
N TRP A 93 -0.46 4.02 -2.70
CA TRP A 93 -1.69 3.32 -3.04
C TRP A 93 -1.86 3.22 -4.55
N ASN A 94 -1.84 4.35 -5.27
CA ASN A 94 -2.17 4.42 -6.69
C ASN A 94 -1.41 5.51 -7.47
N ASP A 95 -0.14 5.72 -7.14
CA ASP A 95 0.68 6.62 -7.98
C ASP A 95 1.15 5.89 -9.23
N TYR A 96 0.35 6.02 -10.29
CA TYR A 96 0.66 5.45 -11.60
C TYR A 96 1.77 6.21 -12.33
N GLY A 97 2.00 7.49 -12.00
CA GLY A 97 3.09 8.29 -12.57
C GLY A 97 4.46 7.79 -12.15
N GLU A 98 4.55 7.23 -10.93
CA GLU A 98 5.78 6.65 -10.40
C GLU A 98 5.79 5.11 -10.42
N GLY A 99 4.70 4.48 -10.85
CA GLY A 99 4.61 3.01 -10.90
C GLY A 99 4.74 2.33 -9.53
N THR A 100 4.50 3.05 -8.45
CA THR A 100 4.60 2.56 -7.07
C THR A 100 3.28 1.96 -6.55
N THR A 101 2.36 1.63 -7.43
CA THR A 101 0.99 1.25 -7.15
C THR A 101 0.88 -0.08 -6.42
N ILE A 102 0.14 -0.12 -5.30
CA ILE A 102 -0.22 -1.34 -4.59
C ILE A 102 -1.72 -1.68 -4.68
N GLU A 103 -2.56 -0.75 -5.14
CA GLU A 103 -3.96 -1.08 -5.40
C GLU A 103 -4.07 -2.19 -6.45
N PRO A 104 -5.14 -2.97 -6.45
CA PRO A 104 -5.33 -4.03 -7.45
C PRO A 104 -5.35 -3.48 -8.88
N THR A 105 -4.49 -4.03 -9.74
CA THR A 105 -4.41 -3.70 -11.16
C THR A 105 -4.60 -4.94 -12.03
N LEU A 106 -4.77 -4.75 -13.33
CA LEU A 106 -4.81 -5.86 -14.27
C LEU A 106 -3.47 -6.61 -14.35
N GLU A 107 -2.34 -5.91 -14.09
CA GLU A 107 -1.00 -6.46 -14.16
C GLU A 107 -0.63 -7.29 -12.93
N TYR A 108 -0.95 -6.78 -11.74
CA TYR A 108 -0.51 -7.36 -10.48
C TYR A 108 -1.62 -8.08 -9.71
N GLY A 109 -2.88 -7.90 -10.11
CA GLY A 109 -4.02 -8.38 -9.35
C GLY A 109 -3.98 -7.89 -7.91
N TYR A 110 -4.22 -8.77 -6.96
CA TYR A 110 -4.20 -8.46 -5.51
C TYR A 110 -2.84 -8.73 -4.83
N LYS A 111 -1.79 -8.99 -5.60
CA LYS A 111 -0.47 -9.43 -5.08
C LYS A 111 0.01 -8.60 -3.90
N TYR A 112 0.13 -7.30 -4.07
CA TYR A 112 0.72 -6.41 -3.05
C TYR A 112 -0.17 -6.27 -1.82
N LEU A 113 -1.49 -6.25 -1.98
CA LEU A 113 -2.41 -6.26 -0.85
C LEU A 113 -2.33 -7.57 -0.05
N LEU A 114 -2.21 -8.71 -0.70
CA LEU A 114 -2.03 -9.99 -0.03
C LEU A 114 -0.70 -10.07 0.73
N MET A 115 0.36 -9.49 0.19
CA MET A 115 1.63 -9.37 0.88
C MET A 115 1.51 -8.49 2.14
N LEU A 116 0.79 -7.37 2.06
CA LEU A 116 0.52 -6.51 3.21
C LEU A 116 -0.36 -7.18 4.25
N GLN A 117 -1.40 -7.90 3.85
CA GLN A 117 -2.24 -8.66 4.77
C GLN A 117 -1.42 -9.70 5.54
N LYS A 118 -0.56 -10.44 4.85
CA LYS A 118 0.38 -11.37 5.48
C LYS A 118 1.34 -10.66 6.43
N PHE A 119 1.83 -9.49 6.04
CA PHE A 119 2.72 -8.69 6.88
C PHE A 119 2.04 -8.18 8.14
N THR A 120 0.80 -7.68 8.04
CA THR A 120 0.02 -7.15 9.16
C THR A 120 -0.67 -8.23 10.00
N GLY A 121 -0.73 -9.47 9.51
CA GLY A 121 -1.35 -10.59 10.20
C GLY A 121 -2.89 -10.59 10.15
N VAL A 122 -3.51 -9.84 9.23
CA VAL A 122 -4.96 -9.89 9.03
C VAL A 122 -5.37 -11.16 8.31
N SER A 123 -6.57 -11.67 8.61
CA SER A 123 -7.04 -12.97 8.14
C SER A 123 -7.86 -12.93 6.84
N TYR A 124 -8.04 -11.76 6.23
CA TYR A 124 -8.80 -11.63 4.98
C TYR A 124 -8.08 -12.32 3.83
N GLN A 125 -8.87 -12.96 2.97
CA GLN A 125 -8.38 -13.64 1.77
C GLN A 125 -8.63 -12.78 0.52
N GLN A 126 -8.06 -13.19 -0.60
CA GLN A 126 -8.30 -12.50 -1.88
C GLN A 126 -9.80 -12.37 -2.19
N ALA A 127 -10.58 -13.40 -1.92
CA ALA A 127 -12.03 -13.37 -2.14
C ALA A 127 -12.74 -12.27 -1.34
N ASP A 128 -12.22 -11.91 -0.16
CA ASP A 128 -12.74 -10.79 0.64
C ASP A 128 -12.42 -9.43 0.00
N LEU A 129 -11.22 -9.30 -0.55
CA LEU A 129 -10.80 -8.09 -1.28
C LEU A 129 -11.62 -7.90 -2.56
N GLU A 130 -11.92 -8.99 -3.26
CA GLU A 130 -12.74 -8.98 -4.48
C GLU A 130 -14.17 -8.51 -4.23
N LEU A 131 -14.69 -8.63 -3.01
CA LEU A 131 -16.03 -8.13 -2.67
C LEU A 131 -16.18 -6.63 -2.88
N ILE A 132 -15.11 -5.86 -2.70
CA ILE A 132 -15.12 -4.40 -2.91
C ILE A 132 -15.39 -4.09 -4.40
N TYR A 133 -14.71 -4.80 -5.30
CA TYR A 133 -14.92 -4.63 -6.74
C TYR A 133 -16.31 -5.13 -7.17
N ARG A 134 -16.74 -6.27 -6.65
CA ARG A 134 -18.09 -6.81 -6.88
C ARG A 134 -19.17 -5.83 -6.42
N TRP A 135 -19.00 -5.23 -5.26
CA TRP A 135 -19.90 -4.20 -4.76
C TRP A 135 -19.93 -2.98 -5.68
N TYR A 136 -18.76 -2.51 -6.14
CA TYR A 136 -18.68 -1.40 -7.09
C TYR A 136 -19.47 -1.71 -8.38
N GLN A 137 -19.25 -2.88 -8.97
CA GLN A 137 -19.99 -3.32 -10.16
C GLN A 137 -21.52 -3.37 -9.92
N ALA A 138 -21.93 -3.95 -8.79
CA ALA A 138 -23.35 -4.00 -8.42
C ALA A 138 -23.95 -2.60 -8.21
N ARG A 139 -23.20 -1.69 -7.61
CA ARG A 139 -23.63 -0.30 -7.43
C ARG A 139 -23.79 0.44 -8.76
N VAL A 140 -22.89 0.25 -9.70
CA VAL A 140 -22.99 0.86 -11.05
C VAL A 140 -24.21 0.32 -11.79
N ALA A 141 -24.41 -1.00 -11.74
CA ALA A 141 -25.50 -1.66 -12.43
C ALA A 141 -26.90 -1.39 -11.78
N GLN A 142 -26.95 -1.30 -10.45
CA GLN A 142 -28.18 -1.18 -9.67
C GLN A 142 -28.06 -0.16 -8.54
N PRO A 143 -27.93 1.15 -8.83
CA PRO A 143 -27.57 2.16 -7.85
C PRO A 143 -28.59 2.36 -6.73
N ASN A 144 -29.86 2.00 -6.97
CA ASN A 144 -30.96 2.14 -6.01
C ASN A 144 -31.31 0.84 -5.27
N ASN A 145 -30.62 -0.26 -5.52
CA ASN A 145 -30.89 -1.54 -4.89
C ASN A 145 -30.52 -1.49 -3.40
N ALA A 146 -31.50 -1.82 -2.53
CA ALA A 146 -31.32 -1.80 -1.08
C ALA A 146 -30.21 -2.75 -0.62
N LYS A 147 -30.14 -3.96 -1.19
CA LYS A 147 -29.11 -4.96 -0.85
C LYS A 147 -27.69 -4.48 -1.18
N VAL A 148 -27.53 -3.67 -2.25
CA VAL A 148 -26.24 -3.06 -2.59
C VAL A 148 -25.82 -2.04 -1.51
N LYS A 149 -26.76 -1.26 -0.97
CA LYS A 149 -26.50 -0.33 0.14
C LYS A 149 -26.17 -1.06 1.43
N GLU A 150 -26.90 -2.16 1.72
CA GLU A 150 -26.63 -3.00 2.88
C GLU A 150 -25.26 -3.69 2.77
N ALA A 151 -24.87 -4.18 1.59
CA ALA A 151 -23.56 -4.76 1.33
C ALA A 151 -22.43 -3.75 1.58
N TYR A 152 -22.61 -2.48 1.21
CA TYR A 152 -21.66 -1.41 1.56
C TYR A 152 -21.48 -1.30 3.08
N ASN A 153 -22.58 -1.24 3.82
CA ASN A 153 -22.53 -1.12 5.28
C ASN A 153 -21.84 -2.34 5.93
N ALA A 154 -22.07 -3.53 5.38
CA ALA A 154 -21.38 -4.75 5.84
C ALA A 154 -19.88 -4.68 5.55
N LEU A 155 -19.46 -4.22 4.35
CA LEU A 155 -18.04 -4.04 4.00
C LEU A 155 -17.35 -3.03 4.91
N VAL A 156 -17.97 -1.88 5.17
CA VAL A 156 -17.43 -0.84 6.10
C VAL A 156 -17.26 -1.41 7.52
N GLN A 157 -18.11 -2.35 7.92
CA GLN A 157 -18.01 -3.03 9.21
C GLN A 157 -17.10 -4.28 9.17
N LEU A 158 -16.41 -4.52 8.05
CA LEU A 158 -15.54 -5.67 7.83
C LEU A 158 -16.26 -7.03 7.95
N LYS A 159 -17.57 -7.06 7.72
CA LYS A 159 -18.43 -8.26 7.73
C LYS A 159 -18.48 -8.87 6.34
N THR A 160 -17.35 -9.45 5.91
CA THR A 160 -17.18 -9.94 4.52
C THR A 160 -18.18 -11.04 4.16
N GLY A 161 -18.51 -11.95 5.09
CA GLY A 161 -19.50 -13.00 4.88
C GLY A 161 -20.92 -12.46 4.62
N GLU A 162 -21.35 -11.43 5.38
CA GLU A 162 -22.64 -10.76 5.20
C GLU A 162 -22.67 -10.01 3.87
N ALA A 163 -21.62 -9.26 3.56
CA ALA A 163 -21.49 -8.54 2.29
C ALA A 163 -21.56 -9.49 1.10
N LYS A 164 -20.86 -10.64 1.18
CA LYS A 164 -20.90 -11.68 0.16
C LYS A 164 -22.32 -12.18 -0.08
N ALA A 165 -23.05 -12.56 0.97
CA ALA A 165 -24.41 -13.07 0.86
C ALA A 165 -25.36 -12.06 0.21
N LEU A 166 -25.25 -10.78 0.58
CA LEU A 166 -26.05 -9.70 0.00
C LEU A 166 -25.73 -9.51 -1.50
N LEU A 167 -24.46 -9.54 -1.88
CA LEU A 167 -24.04 -9.40 -3.28
C LEU A 167 -24.40 -10.62 -4.14
N ASP A 168 -24.36 -11.82 -3.58
CA ASP A 168 -24.83 -13.03 -4.25
C ASP A 168 -26.34 -12.93 -4.55
N ALA A 169 -27.12 -12.42 -3.59
CA ALA A 169 -28.55 -12.23 -3.77
C ALA A 169 -28.92 -11.11 -4.77
N VAL A 170 -28.05 -10.09 -4.96
CA VAL A 170 -28.22 -9.08 -6.02
C VAL A 170 -28.06 -9.69 -7.41
N ASN A 171 -27.13 -10.62 -7.55
CA ASN A 171 -26.78 -11.24 -8.85
C ASN A 171 -27.61 -12.48 -9.18
N GLY A 172 -28.63 -12.81 -8.38
CA GLY A 172 -29.47 -14.01 -8.58
C GLY A 172 -28.75 -15.34 -8.39
N LYS A 173 -27.61 -15.33 -7.70
CA LYS A 173 -26.90 -16.55 -7.28
C LYS A 173 -27.41 -16.94 -5.89
N ASN A 174 -28.50 -17.71 -5.85
CA ASN A 174 -28.95 -18.39 -4.63
C ASN A 174 -28.26 -19.74 -4.52
#